data_979e1193d5b24f6bd52275f55d364dbd
#
_entry.id   979e1193d5b24f6bd52275f55d364dbd
#
_cell.length_a   1.000
_cell.length_b   1.000
_cell.length_c   1.000
_cell.angle_alpha   90.00
_cell.angle_beta   90.00
_cell.angle_gamma   90.00
#
_symmetry.space_group_name_H-M   'P 1'
#
loop_
_entity.id
_entity.type
_entity.pdbx_description
1 polymer ?
#
loop_
_entity_poly.entity_id
_entity_poly.type
_entity_poly.pdbx_seq_one_letter_code
_entity_poly.pdbx_strand_id
1 'polypeptide(L)'
;MSLAFNVDDFFAVIRDCYNRRADQEVYQRLTFAIIGVSTPSDLIQDRRRTPFNIGRAITLTGFQLQETEPLATGLTTLGEPQTVMSAVLYWTGGQPFLTQKVCKLLLDEIKRQGDAKTREHTEEESQIGGWIEHLVRKRIIENWEAQDEPEHLKTIRDRILRSGEKRTGRLLGLCQQILQQGEIVADNSPEQTELRLTGLVVQRDRKLLIYNRIYEQVFNQQWCEKELAKLKSCTWKHGCQNHNYVQ
;
A
#
# COMPACT_ATOMS: atom_id res chain seq x y z
N MET A 1 14.84 -5.34 -5.02
CA MET A 1 15.34 -6.03 -6.23
C MET A 1 16.14 -5.02 -7.02
N SER A 2 17.45 -5.24 -7.19
CA SER A 2 18.26 -4.43 -8.09
C SER A 2 18.04 -4.98 -9.50
N LEU A 3 17.61 -4.13 -10.43
CA LEU A 3 17.56 -4.51 -11.85
C LEU A 3 18.99 -4.68 -12.35
N ALA A 4 19.23 -5.69 -13.20
CA ALA A 4 20.53 -5.94 -13.79
C ALA A 4 20.93 -4.92 -14.90
N PHE A 5 20.06 -3.93 -15.16
CA PHE A 5 20.24 -2.88 -16.15
C PHE A 5 19.80 -1.52 -15.62
N ASN A 6 20.27 -0.45 -16.26
CA ASN A 6 19.90 0.92 -15.90
C ASN A 6 18.45 1.20 -16.34
N VAL A 7 17.63 1.67 -15.40
CA VAL A 7 16.23 2.02 -15.66
C VAL A 7 16.10 3.14 -16.69
N ASP A 8 17.05 4.07 -16.73
CA ASP A 8 17.07 5.16 -17.72
C ASP A 8 17.19 4.62 -19.14
N ASP A 9 17.98 3.58 -19.35
CA ASP A 9 18.13 2.93 -20.67
C ASP A 9 16.85 2.23 -21.11
N PHE A 10 16.11 1.62 -20.17
CA PHE A 10 14.80 1.03 -20.46
C PHE A 10 13.80 2.10 -20.97
N PHE A 11 13.72 3.24 -20.30
CA PHE A 11 12.84 4.32 -20.76
C PHE A 11 13.33 4.96 -22.07
N ALA A 12 14.64 5.00 -22.31
CA ALA A 12 15.20 5.45 -23.58
C ALA A 12 14.79 4.55 -24.76
N VAL A 13 14.78 3.22 -24.58
CA VAL A 13 14.31 2.27 -25.60
C VAL A 13 12.84 2.48 -25.93
N ILE A 14 11.97 2.64 -24.92
CA ILE A 14 10.55 2.91 -25.15
C ILE A 14 10.37 4.19 -25.97
N ARG A 15 11.14 5.23 -25.66
CA ARG A 15 11.11 6.48 -26.41
C ARG A 15 11.61 6.32 -27.84
N ASP A 16 12.68 5.57 -28.07
CA ASP A 16 13.18 5.29 -29.41
C ASP A 16 12.11 4.58 -30.25
N CYS A 17 11.44 3.55 -29.69
CA CYS A 17 10.31 2.90 -30.33
C CYS A 17 9.19 3.88 -30.69
N TYR A 18 8.88 4.83 -29.80
CA TYR A 18 7.87 5.85 -30.07
C TYR A 18 8.29 6.80 -31.20
N ASN A 19 9.53 7.27 -31.22
CA ASN A 19 10.03 8.18 -32.25
C ASN A 19 10.06 7.50 -33.62
N ARG A 20 10.42 6.22 -33.68
CA ARG A 20 10.46 5.44 -34.96
C ARG A 20 9.08 5.23 -35.58
N ARG A 21 8.00 5.50 -34.89
CA ARG A 21 6.64 5.47 -35.46
C ARG A 21 6.47 6.44 -36.65
N ALA A 22 7.27 7.52 -36.69
CA ALA A 22 7.23 8.51 -37.76
C ALA A 22 7.75 7.92 -39.10
N ASP A 23 8.75 7.05 -39.02
CA ASP A 23 9.47 6.56 -40.21
C ASP A 23 9.20 5.11 -40.51
N GLN A 24 8.67 4.32 -39.57
CA GLN A 24 8.51 2.89 -39.68
C GLN A 24 7.16 2.43 -39.13
N GLU A 25 6.26 2.00 -40.02
CA GLU A 25 4.90 1.55 -39.67
C GLU A 25 4.84 0.40 -38.64
N VAL A 26 5.86 -0.46 -38.62
CA VAL A 26 5.90 -1.61 -37.70
C VAL A 26 5.86 -1.14 -36.25
N TYR A 27 6.43 0.02 -35.91
CA TYR A 27 6.42 0.58 -34.56
C TYR A 27 5.07 1.20 -34.16
N GLN A 28 4.21 1.51 -35.12
CA GLN A 28 2.84 1.98 -34.80
C GLN A 28 1.98 0.89 -34.17
N ARG A 29 2.36 -0.38 -34.38
CA ARG A 29 1.68 -1.56 -33.81
C ARG A 29 2.08 -1.82 -32.36
N LEU A 30 3.12 -1.15 -31.83
CA LEU A 30 3.59 -1.33 -30.46
C LEU A 30 2.85 -0.37 -29.52
N THR A 31 2.36 -0.92 -28.42
CA THR A 31 1.82 -0.17 -27.29
C THR A 31 2.49 -0.64 -26.01
N PHE A 32 2.98 0.30 -25.22
CA PHE A 32 3.59 0.01 -23.93
C PHE A 32 2.63 0.40 -22.82
N ALA A 33 2.33 -0.53 -21.91
CA ALA A 33 1.62 -0.28 -20.68
C ALA A 33 2.58 -0.50 -19.51
N ILE A 34 2.90 0.56 -18.78
CA ILE A 34 3.78 0.51 -17.61
C ILE A 34 2.89 0.66 -16.38
N ILE A 35 2.87 -0.38 -15.54
CA ILE A 35 2.07 -0.43 -14.31
C ILE A 35 3.01 -0.46 -13.12
N GLY A 36 2.82 0.47 -12.18
CA GLY A 36 3.66 0.55 -10.99
C GLY A 36 3.13 1.57 -9.98
N VAL A 37 3.80 1.67 -8.86
CA VAL A 37 3.47 2.59 -7.76
C VAL A 37 4.25 3.90 -7.83
N SER A 38 5.12 4.06 -8.83
CA SER A 38 5.92 5.26 -9.12
C SER A 38 5.66 5.75 -10.53
N THR A 39 5.84 7.05 -10.74
CA THR A 39 5.84 7.60 -12.09
C THR A 39 7.20 7.36 -12.77
N PRO A 40 7.27 7.32 -14.11
CA PRO A 40 8.56 7.28 -14.80
C PRO A 40 9.52 8.40 -14.36
N SER A 41 9.00 9.57 -14.05
CA SER A 41 9.79 10.72 -13.57
C SER A 41 10.43 10.49 -12.18
N ASP A 42 9.83 9.65 -11.35
CA ASP A 42 10.39 9.26 -10.04
C ASP A 42 11.52 8.21 -10.20
N LEU A 43 11.50 7.45 -11.29
CA LEU A 43 12.43 6.35 -11.55
C LEU A 43 13.64 6.78 -12.37
N ILE A 44 13.50 7.78 -13.25
CA ILE A 44 14.57 8.31 -14.10
C ILE A 44 15.51 9.15 -13.27
N GLN A 45 16.77 8.74 -13.21
CA GLN A 45 17.81 9.46 -12.44
C GLN A 45 18.37 10.65 -13.20
N ASP A 46 18.60 10.52 -14.50
CA ASP A 46 19.08 11.60 -15.35
C ASP A 46 17.94 12.41 -15.97
N ARG A 47 17.52 13.46 -15.26
CA ARG A 47 16.46 14.38 -15.71
C ARG A 47 16.75 15.09 -17.05
N ARG A 48 18.01 15.10 -17.53
CA ARG A 48 18.37 15.66 -18.82
C ARG A 48 18.08 14.72 -19.97
N ARG A 49 18.12 13.42 -19.72
CA ARG A 49 17.96 12.41 -20.77
C ARG A 49 16.54 12.34 -21.30
N THR A 50 15.51 12.63 -20.46
CA THR A 50 14.16 12.57 -21.03
C THR A 50 13.06 12.94 -20.04
N PRO A 51 12.30 14.01 -20.22
CA PRO A 51 10.95 14.05 -19.72
C PRO A 51 10.18 12.93 -20.42
N PHE A 52 9.63 11.98 -19.65
CA PHE A 52 8.79 10.91 -20.18
C PHE A 52 7.40 11.48 -20.50
N ASN A 53 7.36 12.25 -21.60
CA ASN A 53 6.17 12.99 -22.05
C ASN A 53 5.47 12.35 -23.27
N ILE A 54 5.84 11.11 -23.62
CA ILE A 54 5.30 10.41 -24.76
C ILE A 54 4.08 9.54 -24.45
N GLY A 55 3.75 9.38 -23.16
CA GLY A 55 2.66 8.54 -22.69
C GLY A 55 1.54 9.33 -22.07
N ARG A 56 0.40 8.67 -21.87
CA ARG A 56 -0.71 9.17 -21.06
C ARG A 56 -0.56 8.60 -19.65
N ALA A 57 -0.38 9.46 -18.65
CA ALA A 57 -0.43 9.06 -17.26
C ALA A 57 -1.87 8.74 -16.84
N ILE A 58 -2.07 7.57 -16.25
CA ILE A 58 -3.33 7.17 -15.64
C ILE A 58 -3.03 6.92 -14.17
N THR A 59 -3.56 7.76 -13.29
CA THR A 59 -3.42 7.57 -11.85
C THR A 59 -4.52 6.61 -11.39
N LEU A 60 -4.11 5.44 -10.90
CA LEU A 60 -5.02 4.50 -10.25
C LEU A 60 -5.18 4.92 -8.79
N THR A 61 -6.37 5.36 -8.43
CA THR A 61 -6.74 5.64 -7.04
C THR A 61 -7.39 4.41 -6.42
N GLY A 62 -7.59 4.43 -5.10
CA GLY A 62 -8.46 3.45 -4.45
C GLY A 62 -9.90 3.59 -4.92
N PHE A 63 -10.69 2.53 -4.73
CA PHE A 63 -12.12 2.54 -5.06
C PHE A 63 -12.85 3.71 -4.39
N GLN A 64 -13.64 4.40 -5.18
CA GLN A 64 -14.60 5.38 -4.71
C GLN A 64 -15.95 4.69 -4.48
N LEU A 65 -16.82 5.29 -3.64
CA LEU A 65 -18.09 4.67 -3.29
C LEU A 65 -18.93 4.30 -4.53
N GLN A 66 -18.94 5.16 -5.54
CA GLN A 66 -19.68 4.96 -6.79
C GLN A 66 -19.15 3.78 -7.63
N GLU A 67 -17.90 3.39 -7.43
CA GLU A 67 -17.24 2.30 -8.15
C GLU A 67 -17.44 0.94 -7.46
N THR A 68 -18.00 0.93 -6.24
CA THR A 68 -18.12 -0.27 -5.41
C THR A 68 -19.43 -1.04 -5.61
N GLU A 69 -20.34 -0.58 -6.47
CA GLU A 69 -21.62 -1.23 -6.75
C GLU A 69 -21.47 -2.74 -7.08
N PRO A 70 -20.51 -3.18 -7.93
CA PRO A 70 -20.33 -4.61 -8.20
C PRO A 70 -19.92 -5.42 -6.97
N LEU A 71 -19.21 -4.82 -6.01
CA LEU A 71 -18.82 -5.47 -4.77
C LEU A 71 -19.97 -5.53 -3.76
N ALA A 72 -20.87 -4.56 -3.81
CA ALA A 72 -22.01 -4.45 -2.90
C ALA A 72 -23.12 -5.46 -3.19
N THR A 73 -23.22 -5.95 -4.43
CA THR A 73 -24.32 -6.84 -4.88
C THR A 73 -24.50 -8.07 -3.99
N GLY A 74 -23.42 -8.64 -3.46
CA GLY A 74 -23.48 -9.80 -2.55
C GLY A 74 -23.74 -9.45 -1.08
N LEU A 75 -23.80 -8.17 -0.71
CA LEU A 75 -23.89 -7.70 0.67
C LEU A 75 -25.25 -7.11 1.03
N THR A 76 -26.23 -7.19 0.13
CA THR A 76 -27.58 -6.62 0.30
C THR A 76 -28.34 -7.16 1.52
N THR A 77 -27.98 -8.36 1.99
CA THR A 77 -28.56 -8.96 3.19
C THR A 77 -28.10 -8.29 4.49
N LEU A 78 -27.06 -7.47 4.47
CA LEU A 78 -26.54 -6.77 5.64
C LEU A 78 -27.20 -5.40 5.84
N GLY A 79 -27.88 -4.87 4.83
CA GLY A 79 -28.50 -3.57 4.85
C GLY A 79 -28.37 -2.83 3.52
N GLU A 80 -28.52 -1.53 3.57
CA GLU A 80 -28.38 -0.66 2.40
C GLU A 80 -26.94 -0.74 1.84
N PRO A 81 -26.76 -1.08 0.54
CA PRO A 81 -25.44 -1.36 -0.04
C PRO A 81 -24.43 -0.21 0.09
N GLN A 82 -24.88 1.03 -0.04
CA GLN A 82 -24.02 2.19 0.07
C GLN A 82 -23.50 2.40 1.50
N THR A 83 -24.35 2.14 2.51
CA THR A 83 -23.98 2.20 3.92
C THR A 83 -22.93 1.15 4.26
N VAL A 84 -23.13 -0.09 3.82
CA VAL A 84 -22.16 -1.17 4.00
C VAL A 84 -20.81 -0.82 3.34
N MET A 85 -20.86 -0.39 2.08
CA MET A 85 -19.63 -0.05 1.35
C MET A 85 -18.94 1.18 1.90
N SER A 86 -19.67 2.17 2.40
CA SER A 86 -19.08 3.34 3.08
C SER A 86 -18.28 2.90 4.31
N ALA A 87 -18.81 1.99 5.12
CA ALA A 87 -18.11 1.45 6.28
C ALA A 87 -16.88 0.60 5.88
N VAL A 88 -16.96 -0.16 4.79
CA VAL A 88 -15.81 -0.90 4.24
C VAL A 88 -14.72 0.07 3.79
N LEU A 89 -15.08 1.09 3.01
CA LEU A 89 -14.15 2.10 2.50
C LEU A 89 -13.52 2.94 3.61
N TYR A 90 -14.23 3.19 4.69
CA TYR A 90 -13.71 3.86 5.88
C TYR A 90 -12.49 3.15 6.47
N TRP A 91 -12.47 1.81 6.47
CA TRP A 91 -11.35 1.02 6.94
C TRP A 91 -10.26 0.83 5.90
N THR A 92 -10.62 0.63 4.65
CA THR A 92 -9.71 0.22 3.58
C THR A 92 -9.14 1.38 2.79
N GLY A 93 -9.74 2.59 2.90
CA GLY A 93 -9.39 3.76 2.08
C GLY A 93 -9.56 3.50 0.59
N GLY A 94 -10.38 2.51 0.21
CA GLY A 94 -10.57 2.08 -1.16
C GLY A 94 -9.43 1.23 -1.71
N GLN A 95 -8.46 0.82 -0.89
CA GLN A 95 -7.36 -0.04 -1.37
C GLN A 95 -7.95 -1.35 -1.92
N PRO A 96 -7.71 -1.68 -3.20
CA PRO A 96 -8.49 -2.72 -3.89
C PRO A 96 -8.44 -4.08 -3.24
N PHE A 97 -7.26 -4.55 -2.84
CA PHE A 97 -7.10 -5.84 -2.19
C PHE A 97 -7.83 -5.90 -0.83
N LEU A 98 -7.63 -4.89 0.03
CA LEU A 98 -8.26 -4.84 1.34
C LEU A 98 -9.78 -4.69 1.24
N THR A 99 -10.27 -3.88 0.30
CA THR A 99 -11.71 -3.70 0.06
C THR A 99 -12.35 -5.04 -0.31
N GLN A 100 -11.77 -5.76 -1.27
CA GLN A 100 -12.25 -7.09 -1.65
C GLN A 100 -12.12 -8.11 -0.51
N LYS A 101 -11.02 -8.08 0.25
CA LYS A 101 -10.80 -8.97 1.40
C LYS A 101 -11.88 -8.75 2.47
N VAL A 102 -12.19 -7.50 2.81
CA VAL A 102 -13.25 -7.19 3.78
C VAL A 102 -14.61 -7.63 3.25
N CYS A 103 -14.96 -7.32 2.00
CA CYS A 103 -16.22 -7.80 1.40
C CYS A 103 -16.33 -9.33 1.43
N LYS A 104 -15.24 -10.04 1.12
CA LYS A 104 -15.21 -11.51 1.22
C LYS A 104 -15.45 -12.01 2.66
N LEU A 105 -14.79 -11.39 3.64
CA LEU A 105 -14.99 -11.73 5.05
C LEU A 105 -16.45 -11.51 5.50
N LEU A 106 -17.08 -10.43 5.03
CA LEU A 106 -18.50 -10.16 5.28
C LEU A 106 -19.39 -11.26 4.69
N LEU A 107 -19.14 -11.64 3.43
CA LEU A 107 -19.88 -12.74 2.77
C LEU A 107 -19.71 -14.10 3.47
N ASP A 108 -18.49 -14.41 3.91
CA ASP A 108 -18.19 -15.64 4.62
C ASP A 108 -18.90 -15.67 5.99
N GLU A 109 -19.02 -14.52 6.65
CA GLU A 109 -19.71 -14.42 7.93
C GLU A 109 -21.23 -14.51 7.76
N ILE A 110 -21.80 -13.90 6.70
CA ILE A 110 -23.23 -14.06 6.34
C ILE A 110 -23.56 -15.54 6.13
N LYS A 111 -22.74 -16.26 5.38
CA LYS A 111 -22.94 -17.70 5.11
C LYS A 111 -22.91 -18.53 6.38
N ARG A 112 -22.00 -18.24 7.31
CA ARG A 112 -21.93 -18.93 8.62
C ARG A 112 -23.15 -18.67 9.50
N GLN A 113 -23.69 -17.45 9.42
CA GLN A 113 -24.86 -17.06 10.22
C GLN A 113 -26.18 -17.44 9.55
N GLY A 114 -26.21 -17.62 8.23
CA GLY A 114 -27.42 -18.02 7.47
C GLY A 114 -27.95 -19.40 7.83
N ASP A 115 -27.12 -20.26 8.44
CA ASP A 115 -27.57 -21.54 9.03
C ASP A 115 -28.13 -21.38 10.46
N ALA A 116 -28.04 -20.19 11.05
CA ALA A 116 -28.51 -19.86 12.39
C ALA A 116 -29.41 -18.61 12.35
N LYS A 117 -30.71 -18.81 12.12
CA LYS A 117 -31.81 -17.86 12.30
C LYS A 117 -31.56 -16.41 11.96
N THR A 118 -32.29 -15.92 10.95
CA THR A 118 -32.61 -14.52 10.65
C THR A 118 -32.68 -13.68 11.92
N ARG A 119 -31.58 -12.96 12.21
CA ARG A 119 -31.66 -11.87 13.17
C ARG A 119 -32.41 -10.74 12.47
N GLU A 120 -33.45 -10.25 13.06
CA GLU A 120 -34.05 -8.97 12.76
C GLU A 120 -32.94 -7.91 12.90
N HIS A 121 -32.28 -7.60 11.79
CA HIS A 121 -31.35 -6.49 11.70
C HIS A 121 -32.18 -5.22 11.62
N THR A 122 -32.43 -4.62 12.77
CA THR A 122 -32.90 -3.26 12.88
C THR A 122 -31.82 -2.33 12.28
N GLU A 123 -32.26 -1.51 11.35
CA GLU A 123 -31.57 -0.67 10.38
C GLU A 123 -30.82 0.54 10.98
N GLU A 124 -30.02 0.38 12.01
CA GLU A 124 -29.18 1.48 12.48
C GLU A 124 -27.80 1.37 11.84
N GLU A 125 -27.46 2.34 10.98
CA GLU A 125 -26.12 2.52 10.34
C GLU A 125 -24.98 2.35 11.32
N SER A 126 -25.17 2.77 12.56
CA SER A 126 -24.24 2.62 13.69
C SER A 126 -23.91 1.16 14.02
N GLN A 127 -24.88 0.25 13.88
CA GLN A 127 -24.68 -1.18 14.18
C GLN A 127 -23.87 -1.89 13.11
N ILE A 128 -24.10 -1.55 11.82
CA ILE A 128 -23.36 -2.13 10.69
C ILE A 128 -21.90 -1.70 10.76
N GLY A 129 -21.65 -0.41 11.01
CA GLY A 129 -20.29 0.14 11.16
C GLY A 129 -19.51 -0.55 12.28
N GLY A 130 -20.13 -0.71 13.46
CA GLY A 130 -19.52 -1.37 14.61
C GLY A 130 -19.24 -2.85 14.37
N TRP A 131 -20.14 -3.54 13.66
CA TRP A 131 -19.93 -4.94 13.31
C TRP A 131 -18.79 -5.13 12.30
N ILE A 132 -18.71 -4.27 11.26
CA ILE A 132 -17.60 -4.28 10.30
C ILE A 132 -16.28 -3.95 11.01
N GLU A 133 -16.26 -2.99 11.92
CA GLU A 133 -15.10 -2.68 12.74
C GLU A 133 -14.63 -3.90 13.53
N HIS A 134 -15.54 -4.57 14.24
CA HIS A 134 -15.22 -5.78 15.00
C HIS A 134 -14.61 -6.86 14.10
N LEU A 135 -15.20 -7.09 12.92
CA LEU A 135 -14.70 -8.07 11.97
C LEU A 135 -13.31 -7.73 11.44
N VAL A 136 -13.08 -6.48 11.07
CA VAL A 136 -11.77 -5.99 10.59
C VAL A 136 -10.71 -6.13 11.69
N ARG A 137 -11.03 -5.72 12.93
CA ARG A 137 -10.09 -5.86 14.05
C ARG A 137 -9.73 -7.32 14.29
N LYS A 138 -10.73 -8.19 14.43
CA LYS A 138 -10.54 -9.60 14.76
C LYS A 138 -9.87 -10.41 13.63
N ARG A 139 -10.20 -10.13 12.35
CA ARG A 139 -9.80 -10.97 11.22
C ARG A 139 -8.63 -10.41 10.41
N ILE A 140 -8.28 -9.15 10.59
CA ILE A 140 -7.22 -8.51 9.80
C ILE A 140 -6.15 -7.88 10.70
N ILE A 141 -6.52 -7.18 11.78
CA ILE A 141 -5.58 -6.41 12.59
C ILE A 141 -4.98 -7.24 13.72
N GLU A 142 -5.82 -7.91 14.51
CA GLU A 142 -5.34 -8.75 15.61
C GLU A 142 -4.56 -9.94 15.07
N ASN A 143 -3.38 -10.18 15.64
CA ASN A 143 -2.50 -11.28 15.23
C ASN A 143 -2.27 -11.37 13.70
N TRP A 144 -2.20 -10.18 13.05
CA TRP A 144 -2.13 -10.06 11.60
C TRP A 144 -0.99 -10.86 10.96
N GLU A 145 0.15 -11.01 11.65
CA GLU A 145 1.28 -11.80 11.14
C GLU A 145 0.93 -13.27 10.90
N ALA A 146 0.00 -13.83 11.69
CA ALA A 146 -0.46 -15.21 11.51
C ALA A 146 -1.65 -15.32 10.55
N GLN A 147 -2.44 -14.25 10.39
CA GLN A 147 -3.70 -14.26 9.63
C GLN A 147 -3.62 -13.63 8.24
N ASP A 148 -2.47 -13.05 7.86
CA ASP A 148 -2.30 -12.37 6.58
C ASP A 148 -2.19 -13.36 5.42
N GLU A 149 -3.33 -13.87 5.01
CA GLU A 149 -3.50 -14.82 3.90
C GLU A 149 -4.59 -14.27 2.95
N PRO A 150 -4.31 -14.08 1.64
CA PRO A 150 -2.97 -14.02 1.01
C PRO A 150 -2.10 -12.89 1.57
N GLU A 151 -0.78 -13.07 1.54
CA GLU A 151 0.17 -12.12 2.13
C GLU A 151 0.12 -10.74 1.49
N HIS A 152 -0.32 -9.76 2.25
CA HIS A 152 -0.39 -8.36 1.84
C HIS A 152 0.31 -7.43 2.85
N LEU A 153 -0.08 -7.52 4.12
CA LEU A 153 0.54 -6.75 5.21
C LEU A 153 1.99 -7.17 5.43
N LYS A 154 2.28 -8.47 5.37
CA LYS A 154 3.64 -9.01 5.41
C LYS A 154 4.48 -8.48 4.27
N THR A 155 3.93 -8.37 3.07
CA THR A 155 4.63 -7.81 1.91
C THR A 155 5.05 -6.36 2.17
N ILE A 156 4.19 -5.53 2.75
CA ILE A 156 4.51 -4.14 3.13
C ILE A 156 5.59 -4.13 4.19
N ARG A 157 5.44 -4.89 5.28
CA ARG A 157 6.45 -5.05 6.33
C ARG A 157 7.81 -5.41 5.74
N ASP A 158 7.85 -6.43 4.91
CA ASP A 158 9.07 -6.96 4.34
C ASP A 158 9.77 -5.96 3.41
N ARG A 159 9.02 -5.17 2.66
CA ARG A 159 9.56 -4.07 1.85
C ARG A 159 10.22 -2.99 2.71
N ILE A 160 9.67 -2.68 3.88
CA ILE A 160 10.25 -1.73 4.82
C ILE A 160 11.51 -2.32 5.47
N LEU A 161 11.46 -3.57 5.94
CA LEU A 161 12.51 -4.16 6.78
C LEU A 161 13.69 -4.74 5.98
N ARG A 162 13.52 -5.16 4.72
CA ARG A 162 14.59 -5.76 3.89
C ARG A 162 15.49 -4.74 3.20
N SER A 163 15.37 -3.50 3.51
CA SER A 163 16.09 -2.40 2.82
C SER A 163 17.52 -2.15 3.33
N GLY A 164 18.01 -2.94 4.29
CA GLY A 164 19.29 -2.72 4.99
C GLY A 164 19.12 -1.76 6.20
N GLU A 165 19.94 -1.93 7.24
CA GLU A 165 19.71 -1.30 8.56
C GLU A 165 19.54 0.22 8.52
N LYS A 166 20.44 0.94 7.85
CA LYS A 166 20.38 2.41 7.76
C LYS A 166 19.10 2.90 7.05
N ARG A 167 18.72 2.20 5.99
CA ARG A 167 17.57 2.54 5.17
C ARG A 167 16.27 2.20 5.91
N THR A 168 16.18 1.02 6.50
CA THR A 168 15.06 0.61 7.35
C THR A 168 14.84 1.62 8.48
N GLY A 169 15.92 2.06 9.16
CA GLY A 169 15.81 3.06 10.22
C GLY A 169 15.21 4.38 9.75
N ARG A 170 15.61 4.87 8.55
CA ARG A 170 15.04 6.10 7.97
C ARG A 170 13.56 5.93 7.59
N LEU A 171 13.20 4.81 6.96
CA LEU A 171 11.80 4.54 6.60
C LEU A 171 10.89 4.42 7.83
N LEU A 172 11.35 3.74 8.88
CA LEU A 172 10.62 3.65 10.14
C LEU A 172 10.50 5.01 10.85
N GLY A 173 11.57 5.82 10.85
CA GLY A 173 11.53 7.18 11.39
C GLY A 173 10.53 8.07 10.66
N LEU A 174 10.51 8.00 9.33
CA LEU A 174 9.53 8.73 8.51
C LEU A 174 8.10 8.24 8.78
N CYS A 175 7.92 6.92 8.92
CA CYS A 175 6.62 6.35 9.28
C CYS A 175 6.13 6.86 10.64
N GLN A 176 7.01 6.91 11.66
CA GLN A 176 6.67 7.49 12.97
C GLN A 176 6.26 8.95 12.89
N GLN A 177 6.98 9.75 12.11
CA GLN A 177 6.66 11.15 11.90
C GLN A 177 5.26 11.32 11.29
N ILE A 178 4.92 10.53 10.26
CA ILE A 178 3.59 10.57 9.65
C ILE A 178 2.51 10.15 10.65
N LEU A 179 2.73 9.10 11.43
CA LEU A 179 1.78 8.63 12.45
C LEU A 179 1.53 9.66 13.55
N GLN A 180 2.58 10.41 13.95
CA GLN A 180 2.46 11.44 14.99
C GLN A 180 1.75 12.71 14.52
N GLN A 181 2.00 13.11 13.26
CA GLN A 181 1.46 14.33 12.70
C GLN A 181 0.15 14.13 11.92
N GLY A 182 -0.22 12.86 11.63
CA GLY A 182 -1.31 12.48 10.75
C GLY A 182 -0.92 12.57 9.26
N GLU A 183 -0.19 13.61 8.89
CA GLU A 183 0.30 13.86 7.52
C GLU A 183 1.56 14.74 7.56
N ILE A 184 2.39 14.63 6.51
CA ILE A 184 3.56 15.50 6.32
C ILE A 184 3.57 16.06 4.90
N VAL A 185 4.34 17.13 4.67
CA VAL A 185 4.51 17.70 3.32
C VAL A 185 5.25 16.69 2.43
N ALA A 186 4.75 16.47 1.23
CA ALA A 186 5.43 15.66 0.23
C ALA A 186 6.54 16.49 -0.45
N ASP A 187 7.79 16.11 -0.22
CA ASP A 187 8.99 16.76 -0.76
C ASP A 187 9.68 15.96 -1.87
N ASN A 188 9.13 14.78 -2.20
CA ASN A 188 9.68 13.83 -3.17
C ASN A 188 11.14 13.40 -2.86
N SER A 189 11.55 13.45 -1.60
CA SER A 189 12.83 12.90 -1.16
C SER A 189 12.93 11.40 -1.49
N PRO A 190 14.14 10.85 -1.63
CA PRO A 190 14.32 9.42 -1.88
C PRO A 190 13.62 8.55 -0.84
N GLU A 191 13.63 8.96 0.43
CA GLU A 191 13.01 8.26 1.54
C GLU A 191 11.48 8.26 1.43
N GLN A 192 10.87 9.39 1.08
CA GLN A 192 9.43 9.47 0.85
C GLN A 192 8.99 8.65 -0.37
N THR A 193 9.74 8.74 -1.46
CA THR A 193 9.50 7.95 -2.67
C THR A 193 9.56 6.46 -2.34
N GLU A 194 10.56 6.06 -1.58
CA GLU A 194 10.74 4.68 -1.18
C GLU A 194 9.64 4.18 -0.26
N LEU A 195 9.21 4.97 0.72
CA LEU A 195 8.12 4.60 1.59
C LEU A 195 6.80 4.47 0.79
N ARG A 196 6.57 5.32 -0.22
CA ARG A 196 5.46 5.15 -1.17
C ARG A 196 5.53 3.84 -1.95
N LEU A 197 6.72 3.43 -2.37
CA LEU A 197 6.94 2.16 -3.08
C LEU A 197 6.60 0.93 -2.23
N THR A 198 6.63 1.04 -0.90
CA THR A 198 6.17 -0.04 -0.03
C THR A 198 4.67 -0.28 -0.12
N GLY A 199 3.89 0.74 -0.50
CA GLY A 199 2.43 0.75 -0.49
C GLY A 199 1.80 1.16 0.84
N LEU A 200 2.61 1.46 1.87
CA LEU A 200 2.12 1.89 3.19
C LEU A 200 1.49 3.28 3.16
N VAL A 201 2.11 4.19 2.42
CA VAL A 201 1.71 5.59 2.37
C VAL A 201 1.24 6.00 0.98
N VAL A 202 0.43 7.05 0.93
CA VAL A 202 -0.09 7.65 -0.29
C VAL A 202 0.14 9.15 -0.25
N GLN A 203 0.35 9.73 -1.43
CA GLN A 203 0.40 11.18 -1.59
C GLN A 203 -0.97 11.69 -2.05
N ARG A 204 -1.54 12.63 -1.29
CA ARG A 204 -2.77 13.37 -1.63
C ARG A 204 -2.54 14.85 -1.35
N ASP A 205 -2.93 15.72 -2.25
CA ASP A 205 -2.87 17.18 -2.09
C ASP A 205 -1.51 17.70 -1.58
N ARG A 206 -0.41 17.18 -2.15
CA ARG A 206 0.98 17.47 -1.74
C ARG A 206 1.32 17.06 -0.29
N LYS A 207 0.55 16.17 0.28
CA LYS A 207 0.79 15.61 1.61
C LYS A 207 0.99 14.10 1.50
N LEU A 208 1.83 13.58 2.37
CA LEU A 208 2.09 12.16 2.53
C LEU A 208 1.42 11.68 3.81
N LEU A 209 0.61 10.65 3.72
CA LEU A 209 -0.15 10.09 4.84
C LEU A 209 -0.22 8.57 4.75
N ILE A 210 -0.54 7.90 5.85
CA ILE A 210 -0.82 6.46 5.84
C ILE A 210 -2.04 6.20 4.96
N TYR A 211 -1.99 5.19 4.11
CA TYR A 211 -2.99 4.99 3.06
C TYR A 211 -4.39 4.75 3.63
N ASN A 212 -4.51 3.98 4.72
CA ASN A 212 -5.80 3.61 5.28
C ASN A 212 -5.70 3.24 6.76
N ARG A 213 -6.86 3.11 7.42
CA ARG A 213 -6.96 2.81 8.86
C ARG A 213 -6.43 1.43 9.24
N ILE A 214 -6.55 0.43 8.36
CA ILE A 214 -6.00 -0.90 8.63
C ILE A 214 -4.47 -0.80 8.75
N TYR A 215 -3.81 -0.09 7.82
CA TYR A 215 -2.37 0.09 7.89
C TYR A 215 -1.94 0.91 9.11
N GLU A 216 -2.71 1.95 9.45
CA GLU A 216 -2.44 2.78 10.64
C GLU A 216 -2.49 1.96 11.94
N GLN A 217 -3.44 1.03 12.05
CA GLN A 217 -3.59 0.17 13.22
C GLN A 217 -2.52 -0.94 13.27
N VAL A 218 -2.14 -1.49 12.12
CA VAL A 218 -1.14 -2.56 12.01
C VAL A 218 0.28 -2.02 12.16
N PHE A 219 0.62 -0.98 11.40
CA PHE A 219 1.95 -0.35 11.40
C PHE A 219 1.96 0.91 12.27
N ASN A 220 1.44 0.76 13.49
CA ASN A 220 1.29 1.85 14.43
C ASN A 220 2.62 2.27 15.07
N GLN A 221 2.58 3.29 15.91
CA GLN A 221 3.75 3.83 16.61
C GLN A 221 4.52 2.73 17.37
N GLN A 222 3.81 1.86 18.09
CA GLN A 222 4.41 0.77 18.87
C GLN A 222 5.15 -0.24 17.98
N TRP A 223 4.57 -0.57 16.81
CA TRP A 223 5.23 -1.44 15.83
C TRP A 223 6.53 -0.80 15.31
N CYS A 224 6.51 0.46 14.94
CA CYS A 224 7.70 1.19 14.49
C CYS A 224 8.79 1.20 15.57
N GLU A 225 8.45 1.48 16.83
CA GLU A 225 9.37 1.48 17.96
C GLU A 225 10.00 0.11 18.19
N LYS A 226 9.19 -0.94 18.15
CA LYS A 226 9.66 -2.33 18.28
C LYS A 226 10.66 -2.69 17.20
N GLU A 227 10.40 -2.34 15.95
CA GLU A 227 11.32 -2.64 14.84
C GLU A 227 12.60 -1.80 14.91
N LEU A 228 12.53 -0.52 15.29
CA LEU A 228 13.71 0.33 15.53
C LEU A 228 14.57 -0.19 16.68
N ALA A 229 13.97 -0.70 17.75
CA ALA A 229 14.72 -1.29 18.87
C ALA A 229 15.50 -2.54 18.44
N LYS A 230 14.94 -3.37 17.55
CA LYS A 230 15.66 -4.53 16.99
C LYS A 230 16.90 -4.11 16.20
N LEU A 231 16.82 -3.04 15.39
CA LEU A 231 17.96 -2.52 14.65
C LEU A 231 19.09 -2.08 15.60
N LYS A 232 18.76 -1.36 16.68
CA LYS A 232 19.76 -0.92 17.67
C LYS A 232 20.44 -2.10 18.37
N SER A 233 19.73 -3.17 18.65
CA SER A 233 20.29 -4.37 19.30
C SER A 233 21.21 -5.17 18.39
N CYS A 234 21.03 -5.15 17.08
CA CYS A 234 21.93 -5.78 16.10
C CYS A 234 23.25 -5.03 15.97
N THR A 235 23.25 -3.71 15.96
CA THR A 235 24.49 -2.91 15.87
C THR A 235 25.42 -3.12 17.08
N TRP A 236 24.87 -3.32 18.27
CA TRP A 236 25.66 -3.61 19.48
C TRP A 236 26.37 -4.98 19.41
N LYS A 237 25.73 -6.00 18.84
CA LYS A 237 26.32 -7.33 18.72
C LYS A 237 27.48 -7.39 17.72
N HIS A 238 27.45 -6.58 16.67
CA HIS A 238 28.52 -6.52 15.67
C HIS A 238 29.67 -5.58 16.07
N GLY A 239 29.40 -4.55 16.90
CA GLY A 239 30.44 -3.68 17.44
C GLY A 239 31.36 -4.34 18.49
N CYS A 240 30.84 -5.33 19.25
CA CYS A 240 31.64 -6.05 20.26
C CYS A 240 32.55 -7.13 19.68
N GLN A 241 32.37 -7.56 18.44
CA GLN A 241 33.24 -8.58 17.82
C GLN A 241 34.52 -8.00 17.19
N ASN A 242 34.59 -6.68 16.93
CA ASN A 242 35.75 -6.05 16.31
C ASN A 242 36.78 -5.47 17.31
N HIS A 243 36.62 -5.68 18.61
CA HIS A 243 37.59 -5.16 19.60
C HIS A 243 38.52 -6.21 20.21
N ASN A 244 38.50 -7.46 19.71
CA ASN A 244 39.37 -8.52 20.25
C ASN A 244 40.52 -8.98 19.31
N TYR A 245 40.96 -8.14 18.39
CA TYR A 245 42.19 -8.41 17.63
C TYR A 245 43.12 -7.19 17.64
N VAL A 246 43.67 -6.84 18.80
CA VAL A 246 44.95 -6.15 18.92
C VAL A 246 45.51 -6.52 20.31
N GLN A 247 46.28 -7.58 20.40
CA GLN A 247 47.44 -7.75 21.28
C GLN A 247 48.45 -8.64 20.58
#